data_f2c4adf75ec864d9c63317bdb33f46d0
#
_entry.id   f2c4adf75ec864d9c63317bdb33f46d0
#
_cell.length_a   1.000
_cell.length_b   1.000
_cell.length_c   1.000
_cell.angle_alpha   90.00
_cell.angle_beta   90.00
_cell.angle_gamma   90.00
#
_symmetry.space_group_name_H-M   'P 1'
#
loop_
_entity.id
_entity.type
_entity.pdbx_description
1 polymer ?
#
loop_
_entity_poly.entity_id
_entity_poly.type
_entity_poly.pdbx_seq_one_letter_code
_entity_poly.pdbx_strand_id
1 'polypeptide(L)'
;MAVKIYHGDILFTPSADRLEIHENSYIIVEDGVVSQICEKIPEQYQGAEVADYGDKLIIPAFSDLHVHGAQYVQRGIGMGCLLSDWLNHYTFPQESRFQNMEYAKNCYDAFVDDMLRHGTFHANVFATIHREATNYLFDKMEEKGMYGYVGKVNMDCNSPEFLTETTEDSLKETEKYLAEHEGSKKVKTILAPRFAPTCSKPLIDGLGKLAAKYHLSLIHISEPTRRSYI
;
A
#
# COMPACT_ATOMS: atom_id res chain seq x y z
N MET A 1 -6.93 2.07 -30.39
CA MET A 1 -7.85 2.04 -29.24
C MET A 1 -8.09 0.59 -28.88
N ALA A 2 -7.59 0.15 -27.74
CA ALA A 2 -7.77 -1.23 -27.28
C ALA A 2 -9.08 -1.29 -26.49
N VAL A 3 -10.04 -2.07 -27.00
CA VAL A 3 -11.33 -2.27 -26.32
C VAL A 3 -11.34 -3.68 -25.72
N LYS A 4 -11.72 -3.78 -24.45
CA LYS A 4 -12.02 -5.03 -23.74
C LYS A 4 -13.40 -4.95 -23.13
N ILE A 5 -14.12 -6.05 -23.20
CA ILE A 5 -15.47 -6.14 -22.64
C ILE A 5 -15.50 -7.27 -21.62
N TYR A 6 -16.10 -7.01 -20.48
CA TYR A 6 -16.29 -7.99 -19.40
C TYR A 6 -17.78 -8.16 -19.14
N HIS A 7 -18.26 -9.41 -19.12
CA HIS A 7 -19.65 -9.74 -18.86
C HIS A 7 -19.81 -10.46 -17.53
N GLY A 8 -20.84 -10.09 -16.75
CA GLY A 8 -21.18 -10.71 -15.46
C GLY A 8 -22.14 -9.85 -14.66
N ASP A 9 -22.31 -10.19 -13.38
CA ASP A 9 -23.06 -9.39 -12.44
C ASP A 9 -22.12 -8.34 -11.82
N ILE A 10 -22.44 -7.05 -12.00
CA ILE A 10 -21.56 -5.95 -11.64
C ILE A 10 -22.09 -5.26 -10.39
N LEU A 11 -21.23 -5.07 -9.39
CA LEU A 11 -21.57 -4.41 -8.13
C LEU A 11 -20.46 -3.44 -7.74
N PHE A 12 -20.83 -2.17 -7.49
CA PHE A 12 -19.89 -1.16 -7.00
C PHE A 12 -20.59 -0.02 -6.25
N THR A 13 -19.82 0.79 -5.55
CA THR A 13 -20.29 1.96 -4.77
C THR A 13 -19.73 3.23 -5.39
N PRO A 14 -20.50 3.99 -6.20
CA PRO A 14 -20.04 5.24 -6.77
C PRO A 14 -19.86 6.36 -5.73
N SER A 15 -20.52 6.24 -4.58
CA SER A 15 -20.39 7.12 -3.41
C SER A 15 -20.62 6.34 -2.11
N ALA A 16 -20.30 6.93 -0.97
CA ALA A 16 -20.38 6.25 0.34
C ALA A 16 -21.81 5.80 0.73
N ASP A 17 -22.81 6.40 0.15
CA ASP A 17 -24.23 6.19 0.46
C ASP A 17 -25.00 5.52 -0.69
N ARG A 18 -24.31 5.12 -1.77
CA ARG A 18 -24.94 4.55 -2.96
C ARG A 18 -24.27 3.24 -3.39
N LEU A 19 -25.09 2.22 -3.55
CA LEU A 19 -24.71 0.94 -4.14
C LEU A 19 -25.38 0.81 -5.51
N GLU A 20 -24.63 0.42 -6.52
CA GLU A 20 -25.15 0.06 -7.85
C GLU A 20 -24.95 -1.43 -8.11
N ILE A 21 -26.01 -2.03 -8.67
CA ILE A 21 -26.05 -3.44 -9.05
C ILE A 21 -26.56 -3.50 -10.49
N HIS A 22 -25.81 -4.14 -11.36
CA HIS A 22 -26.15 -4.36 -12.75
C HIS A 22 -26.03 -5.87 -13.05
N GLU A 23 -27.16 -6.57 -12.99
CA GLU A 23 -27.21 -8.00 -13.28
C GLU A 23 -27.04 -8.25 -14.79
N ASN A 24 -26.34 -9.35 -15.15
CA ASN A 24 -26.16 -9.81 -16.51
C ASN A 24 -25.75 -8.68 -17.49
N SER A 25 -24.73 -7.92 -17.10
CA SER A 25 -24.35 -6.66 -17.75
C SER A 25 -22.90 -6.67 -18.22
N TYR A 26 -22.54 -5.67 -19.03
CA TYR A 26 -21.23 -5.54 -19.66
C TYR A 26 -20.51 -4.31 -19.13
N ILE A 27 -19.21 -4.46 -18.82
CA ILE A 27 -18.27 -3.36 -18.60
C ILE A 27 -17.48 -3.17 -19.90
N ILE A 28 -17.53 -1.99 -20.48
CA ILE A 28 -16.71 -1.59 -21.63
C ILE A 28 -15.48 -0.86 -21.11
N VAL A 29 -14.31 -1.34 -21.47
CA VAL A 29 -13.02 -0.74 -21.11
C VAL A 29 -12.31 -0.29 -22.38
N GLU A 30 -11.99 0.99 -22.48
CA GLU A 30 -11.25 1.62 -23.57
C GLU A 30 -9.89 2.11 -23.05
N ASP A 31 -8.81 1.63 -23.66
CA ASP A 31 -7.44 1.99 -23.29
C ASP A 31 -7.14 1.86 -21.77
N GLY A 32 -7.74 0.84 -21.11
CA GLY A 32 -7.55 0.55 -19.70
C GLY A 32 -8.45 1.33 -18.74
N VAL A 33 -9.41 2.12 -19.26
CA VAL A 33 -10.36 2.89 -18.46
C VAL A 33 -11.79 2.38 -18.72
N VAL A 34 -12.57 2.19 -17.65
CA VAL A 34 -14.00 1.87 -17.77
C VAL A 34 -14.71 3.04 -18.41
N SER A 35 -15.26 2.86 -19.61
CA SER A 35 -16.00 3.91 -20.33
C SER A 35 -17.50 3.87 -20.03
N GLN A 36 -18.06 2.67 -19.86
CA GLN A 36 -19.49 2.53 -19.54
C GLN A 36 -19.83 1.12 -19.01
N ILE A 37 -20.99 1.05 -18.35
CA ILE A 37 -21.68 -0.20 -17.99
C ILE A 37 -22.99 -0.22 -18.76
N CYS A 38 -23.35 -1.35 -19.38
CA CYS A 38 -24.55 -1.46 -20.22
C CYS A 38 -25.12 -2.89 -20.21
N GLU A 39 -26.42 -3.01 -20.47
CA GLU A 39 -27.12 -4.30 -20.57
C GLU A 39 -26.87 -4.98 -21.92
N LYS A 40 -26.49 -4.22 -22.96
CA LYS A 40 -26.21 -4.72 -24.30
C LYS A 40 -24.98 -4.03 -24.86
N ILE A 41 -24.13 -4.78 -25.55
CA ILE A 41 -22.95 -4.24 -26.21
C ILE A 41 -23.39 -3.27 -27.32
N PRO A 42 -22.96 -1.98 -27.27
CA PRO A 42 -23.25 -1.00 -28.32
C PRO A 42 -22.70 -1.44 -29.68
N GLU A 43 -23.36 -1.02 -30.77
CA GLU A 43 -23.00 -1.39 -32.14
C GLU A 43 -21.54 -1.12 -32.48
N GLN A 44 -20.98 -0.02 -31.98
CA GLN A 44 -19.60 0.40 -32.21
C GLN A 44 -18.55 -0.56 -31.61
N TYR A 45 -18.94 -1.43 -30.69
CA TYR A 45 -18.06 -2.42 -30.03
C TYR A 45 -18.40 -3.86 -30.44
N GLN A 46 -19.30 -4.05 -31.38
CA GLN A 46 -19.61 -5.39 -31.91
C GLN A 46 -18.36 -6.00 -32.58
N GLY A 47 -18.02 -7.22 -32.18
CA GLY A 47 -16.82 -7.92 -32.65
C GLY A 47 -15.60 -7.72 -31.74
N ALA A 48 -15.67 -6.90 -30.68
CA ALA A 48 -14.64 -6.86 -29.64
C ALA A 48 -14.64 -8.15 -28.81
N GLU A 49 -13.48 -8.53 -28.28
CA GLU A 49 -13.33 -9.68 -27.39
C GLU A 49 -14.11 -9.47 -26.09
N VAL A 50 -14.94 -10.45 -25.74
CA VAL A 50 -15.71 -10.47 -24.49
C VAL A 50 -15.15 -11.54 -23.56
N ALA A 51 -14.69 -11.13 -22.37
CA ALA A 51 -14.41 -12.05 -21.28
C ALA A 51 -15.73 -12.29 -20.52
N ASP A 52 -16.33 -13.46 -20.77
CA ASP A 52 -17.61 -13.83 -20.17
C ASP A 52 -17.39 -14.57 -18.85
N TYR A 53 -17.81 -13.96 -17.75
CA TYR A 53 -17.78 -14.55 -16.42
C TYR A 53 -19.13 -15.16 -15.99
N GLY A 54 -20.14 -15.14 -16.87
CA GLY A 54 -21.46 -15.71 -16.60
C GLY A 54 -22.13 -15.07 -15.40
N ASP A 55 -22.48 -15.88 -14.40
CA ASP A 55 -23.13 -15.49 -13.16
C ASP A 55 -22.18 -15.06 -12.05
N LYS A 56 -20.91 -14.79 -12.36
CA LYS A 56 -19.93 -14.33 -11.38
C LYS A 56 -20.04 -12.85 -11.13
N LEU A 57 -19.78 -12.47 -9.88
CA LEU A 57 -19.77 -11.08 -9.46
C LEU A 57 -18.47 -10.38 -9.85
N ILE A 58 -18.60 -9.26 -10.55
CA ILE A 58 -17.52 -8.34 -10.88
C ILE A 58 -17.59 -7.15 -9.91
N ILE A 59 -16.55 -6.95 -9.14
CA ILE A 59 -16.46 -5.86 -8.16
C ILE A 59 -15.16 -5.07 -8.38
N PRO A 60 -15.07 -3.82 -7.88
CA PRO A 60 -13.81 -3.10 -7.82
C PRO A 60 -12.77 -3.87 -7.01
N ALA A 61 -11.51 -3.71 -7.37
CA ALA A 61 -10.40 -4.28 -6.62
C ALA A 61 -10.37 -3.73 -5.18
N PHE A 62 -9.84 -4.54 -4.25
CA PHE A 62 -9.72 -4.13 -2.86
C PHE A 62 -8.61 -3.10 -2.65
N SER A 63 -8.81 -2.29 -1.61
CA SER A 63 -7.83 -1.33 -1.10
C SER A 63 -7.45 -1.68 0.32
N ASP A 64 -6.17 -1.86 0.60
CA ASP A 64 -5.63 -1.98 1.95
C ASP A 64 -4.94 -0.66 2.33
N LEU A 65 -5.60 0.12 3.17
CA LEU A 65 -5.14 1.47 3.51
C LEU A 65 -4.11 1.50 4.66
N HIS A 66 -3.78 0.34 5.25
CA HIS A 66 -2.80 0.24 6.32
C HIS A 66 -2.23 -1.17 6.45
N VAL A 67 -1.10 -1.42 5.83
CA VAL A 67 -0.41 -2.71 5.90
C VAL A 67 1.09 -2.55 6.14
N HIS A 68 1.67 -3.47 6.90
CA HIS A 68 3.12 -3.55 7.12
C HIS A 68 3.72 -4.64 6.23
N GLY A 69 4.35 -4.27 5.12
CA GLY A 69 4.91 -5.23 4.17
C GLY A 69 5.97 -6.15 4.77
N ALA A 70 6.78 -5.63 5.70
CA ALA A 70 7.82 -6.41 6.38
C ALA A 70 7.25 -7.46 7.36
N GLN A 71 5.99 -7.32 7.77
CA GLN A 71 5.34 -8.28 8.69
C GLN A 71 4.62 -9.41 7.94
N TYR A 72 4.61 -9.39 6.62
CA TYR A 72 3.98 -10.41 5.80
C TYR A 72 4.43 -11.84 6.18
N VAL A 73 5.71 -12.03 6.43
CA VAL A 73 6.31 -13.35 6.71
C VAL A 73 5.99 -13.90 8.12
N GLN A 74 5.43 -13.08 8.99
CA GLN A 74 5.06 -13.48 10.36
C GLN A 74 3.55 -13.52 10.60
N ARG A 75 2.75 -13.52 9.55
CA ARG A 75 1.28 -13.60 9.66
C ARG A 75 0.86 -14.80 10.51
N GLY A 76 -0.01 -14.54 11.50
CA GLY A 76 -0.50 -15.56 12.42
C GLY A 76 0.47 -15.97 13.55
N ILE A 77 1.68 -15.39 13.61
CA ILE A 77 2.64 -15.69 14.66
C ILE A 77 2.46 -14.73 15.84
N GLY A 78 2.47 -15.28 17.06
CA GLY A 78 2.40 -14.50 18.29
C GLY A 78 1.05 -13.84 18.58
N MET A 79 -0.04 -14.32 18.00
CA MET A 79 -1.39 -13.71 18.12
C MET A 79 -1.94 -13.64 19.55
N GLY A 80 -1.39 -14.42 20.48
CA GLY A 80 -1.78 -14.40 21.91
C GLY A 80 -0.91 -13.50 22.79
N CYS A 81 0.06 -12.79 22.22
CA CYS A 81 0.97 -11.93 22.98
C CYS A 81 0.37 -10.54 23.23
N LEU A 82 0.83 -9.86 24.28
CA LEU A 82 0.65 -8.42 24.42
C LEU A 82 1.44 -7.71 23.31
N LEU A 83 1.01 -6.51 22.92
CA LEU A 83 1.63 -5.75 21.82
C LEU A 83 3.14 -5.57 22.00
N SER A 84 3.60 -5.18 23.20
CA SER A 84 5.02 -4.99 23.51
C SER A 84 5.82 -6.28 23.33
N ASP A 85 5.27 -7.40 23.80
CA ASP A 85 5.93 -8.70 23.71
C ASP A 85 5.99 -9.19 22.27
N TRP A 86 4.88 -9.00 21.54
CA TRP A 86 4.82 -9.32 20.11
C TRP A 86 5.81 -8.49 19.30
N LEU A 87 5.91 -7.18 19.55
CA LEU A 87 6.87 -6.32 18.87
C LEU A 87 8.31 -6.77 19.14
N ASN A 88 8.67 -7.00 20.40
CA ASN A 88 10.06 -7.29 20.78
C ASN A 88 10.51 -8.71 20.41
N HIS A 89 9.63 -9.71 20.51
CA HIS A 89 10.01 -11.10 20.27
C HIS A 89 9.85 -11.56 18.82
N TYR A 90 8.96 -10.94 18.06
CA TYR A 90 8.65 -11.36 16.70
C TYR A 90 8.88 -10.24 15.66
N THR A 91 8.25 -9.08 15.85
CA THR A 91 8.18 -8.07 14.80
C THR A 91 9.52 -7.38 14.56
N PHE A 92 10.15 -6.83 15.57
CA PHE A 92 11.41 -6.11 15.41
C PHE A 92 12.57 -7.02 14.93
N PRO A 93 12.77 -8.25 15.47
CA PRO A 93 13.72 -9.18 14.93
C PRO A 93 13.45 -9.55 13.46
N GLN A 94 12.19 -9.67 13.09
CA GLN A 94 11.81 -9.99 11.71
C GLN A 94 12.06 -8.81 10.75
N GLU A 95 11.68 -7.62 11.14
CA GLU A 95 11.88 -6.41 10.32
C GLU A 95 13.37 -6.07 10.12
N SER A 96 14.23 -6.33 11.10
CA SER A 96 15.68 -6.10 10.97
C SER A 96 16.33 -6.93 9.86
N ARG A 97 15.77 -8.10 9.53
CA ARG A 97 16.27 -8.97 8.45
C ARG A 97 16.20 -8.34 7.06
N PHE A 98 15.34 -7.33 6.89
CA PHE A 98 15.20 -6.60 5.62
C PHE A 98 16.41 -5.72 5.27
N GLN A 99 17.40 -5.62 6.15
CA GLN A 99 18.74 -5.13 5.82
C GLN A 99 19.42 -6.01 4.76
N ASN A 100 19.13 -7.32 4.76
CA ASN A 100 19.59 -8.23 3.73
C ASN A 100 18.69 -8.12 2.50
N MET A 101 19.23 -7.60 1.39
CA MET A 101 18.46 -7.36 0.18
C MET A 101 17.93 -8.62 -0.51
N GLU A 102 18.62 -9.76 -0.42
CA GLU A 102 18.11 -11.02 -0.95
C GLU A 102 16.85 -11.45 -0.18
N TYR A 103 16.92 -11.36 1.15
CA TYR A 103 15.77 -11.64 2.01
C TYR A 103 14.61 -10.67 1.73
N ALA A 104 14.88 -9.36 1.65
CA ALA A 104 13.88 -8.33 1.38
C ALA A 104 13.17 -8.56 0.03
N LYS A 105 13.92 -8.87 -1.03
CA LYS A 105 13.37 -9.18 -2.36
C LYS A 105 12.42 -10.36 -2.31
N ASN A 106 12.86 -11.49 -1.77
CA ASN A 106 12.03 -12.69 -1.68
C ASN A 106 10.74 -12.45 -0.90
N CYS A 107 10.81 -11.70 0.21
CA CYS A 107 9.65 -11.38 1.03
C CYS A 107 8.68 -10.42 0.33
N TYR A 108 9.19 -9.37 -0.29
CA TYR A 108 8.35 -8.37 -0.96
C TYR A 108 7.76 -8.89 -2.27
N ASP A 109 8.46 -9.75 -3.00
CA ASP A 109 7.89 -10.42 -4.17
C ASP A 109 6.68 -11.26 -3.77
N ALA A 110 6.83 -12.09 -2.72
CA ALA A 110 5.72 -12.90 -2.21
C ALA A 110 4.57 -12.05 -1.66
N PHE A 111 4.88 -10.95 -0.96
CA PHE A 111 3.89 -10.01 -0.43
C PHE A 111 3.06 -9.38 -1.55
N VAL A 112 3.70 -8.81 -2.56
CA VAL A 112 3.04 -8.14 -3.68
C VAL A 112 2.22 -9.13 -4.51
N ASP A 113 2.79 -10.30 -4.81
CA ASP A 113 2.09 -11.33 -5.58
C ASP A 113 0.85 -11.87 -4.82
N ASP A 114 0.93 -12.02 -3.49
CA ASP A 114 -0.22 -12.43 -2.67
C ASP A 114 -1.31 -11.36 -2.61
N MET A 115 -0.95 -10.09 -2.48
CA MET A 115 -1.92 -8.99 -2.52
C MET A 115 -2.72 -9.04 -3.82
N LEU A 116 -2.04 -9.16 -4.96
CA LEU A 116 -2.68 -9.25 -6.27
C LEU A 116 -3.55 -10.48 -6.42
N ARG A 117 -3.10 -11.67 -5.95
CA ARG A 117 -3.89 -12.91 -5.97
C ARG A 117 -5.19 -12.79 -5.19
N HIS A 118 -5.19 -12.01 -4.11
CA HIS A 118 -6.36 -11.78 -3.27
C HIS A 118 -7.17 -10.55 -3.68
N GLY A 119 -6.85 -9.95 -4.84
CA GLY A 119 -7.62 -8.85 -5.42
C GLY A 119 -7.32 -7.47 -4.82
N THR A 120 -6.25 -7.32 -4.04
CA THR A 120 -5.82 -6.02 -3.51
C THR A 120 -4.87 -5.34 -4.50
N PHE A 121 -5.34 -4.27 -5.14
CA PHE A 121 -4.58 -3.52 -6.14
C PHE A 121 -4.16 -2.13 -5.66
N HIS A 122 -4.70 -1.67 -4.55
CA HIS A 122 -4.33 -0.41 -3.91
C HIS A 122 -3.90 -0.66 -2.48
N ALA A 123 -2.72 -0.18 -2.09
CA ALA A 123 -2.22 -0.39 -0.73
C ALA A 123 -1.39 0.79 -0.22
N ASN A 124 -1.57 1.11 1.08
CA ASN A 124 -0.71 2.05 1.80
C ASN A 124 0.20 1.25 2.72
N VAL A 125 1.48 1.17 2.35
CA VAL A 125 2.41 0.21 2.95
C VAL A 125 3.47 0.91 3.81
N PHE A 126 3.55 0.49 5.07
CA PHE A 126 4.75 0.65 5.87
C PHE A 126 5.78 -0.37 5.41
N ALA A 127 6.93 0.09 4.91
CA ALA A 127 8.03 -0.80 4.50
C ALA A 127 8.93 -1.16 5.70
N THR A 128 10.18 -0.70 5.68
CA THR A 128 11.16 -0.85 6.77
C THR A 128 11.94 0.45 6.97
N ILE A 129 12.84 0.49 7.96
CA ILE A 129 13.81 1.58 8.11
C ILE A 129 14.87 1.56 6.98
N HIS A 130 15.07 0.43 6.30
CA HIS A 130 16.09 0.24 5.27
C HIS A 130 15.63 0.82 3.93
N ARG A 131 16.24 1.93 3.48
CA ARG A 131 15.85 2.64 2.25
C ARG A 131 15.89 1.75 1.01
N GLU A 132 16.95 0.96 0.83
CA GLU A 132 17.11 0.10 -0.36
C GLU A 132 16.00 -0.97 -0.46
N ALA A 133 15.63 -1.57 0.67
CA ALA A 133 14.51 -2.51 0.71
C ALA A 133 13.17 -1.81 0.44
N THR A 134 13.01 -0.57 0.93
CA THR A 134 11.81 0.25 0.65
C THR A 134 11.71 0.62 -0.83
N ASN A 135 12.82 1.03 -1.45
CA ASN A 135 12.89 1.29 -2.89
C ASN A 135 12.48 0.05 -3.70
N TYR A 136 13.01 -1.12 -3.33
CA TYR A 136 12.63 -2.36 -4.01
C TYR A 136 11.14 -2.64 -3.94
N LEU A 137 10.52 -2.48 -2.77
CA LEU A 137 9.07 -2.65 -2.64
C LEU A 137 8.29 -1.65 -3.50
N PHE A 138 8.72 -0.39 -3.49
CA PHE A 138 8.11 0.67 -4.30
C PHE A 138 8.15 0.30 -5.79
N ASP A 139 9.34 -0.03 -6.30
CA ASP A 139 9.54 -0.39 -7.70
C ASP A 139 8.76 -1.65 -8.09
N LYS A 140 8.68 -2.62 -7.18
CA LYS A 140 7.93 -3.86 -7.40
C LYS A 140 6.42 -3.62 -7.52
N MET A 141 5.85 -2.77 -6.68
CA MET A 141 4.44 -2.37 -6.78
C MET A 141 4.16 -1.60 -8.08
N GLU A 142 5.05 -0.69 -8.50
CA GLU A 142 4.97 0.03 -9.78
C GLU A 142 5.03 -0.95 -10.98
N GLU A 143 6.00 -1.87 -10.98
CA GLU A 143 6.19 -2.92 -12.01
C GLU A 143 4.92 -3.76 -12.18
N LYS A 144 4.31 -4.16 -11.06
CA LYS A 144 3.08 -4.96 -11.07
C LYS A 144 1.81 -4.17 -11.36
N GLY A 145 1.92 -2.86 -11.52
CA GLY A 145 0.80 -1.99 -11.87
C GLY A 145 -0.15 -1.68 -10.70
N MET A 146 0.28 -1.88 -9.48
CA MET A 146 -0.46 -1.50 -8.27
C MET A 146 -0.52 0.02 -8.11
N TYR A 147 -1.45 0.46 -7.28
CA TYR A 147 -1.61 1.85 -6.85
C TYR A 147 -1.42 1.95 -5.33
N GLY A 148 -1.10 3.14 -4.85
CA GLY A 148 -1.08 3.42 -3.41
C GLY A 148 0.14 4.18 -2.97
N TYR A 149 0.54 3.95 -1.72
CA TYR A 149 1.63 4.67 -1.08
C TYR A 149 2.58 3.70 -0.41
N VAL A 150 3.88 3.98 -0.52
CA VAL A 150 4.93 3.25 0.22
C VAL A 150 5.70 4.24 1.08
N GLY A 151 5.84 3.93 2.35
CA GLY A 151 6.57 4.75 3.30
C GLY A 151 7.77 4.04 3.89
N LYS A 152 8.95 4.70 3.84
CA LYS A 152 10.11 4.30 4.63
C LYS A 152 9.79 4.55 6.11
N VAL A 153 9.89 3.51 6.92
CA VAL A 153 9.65 3.61 8.36
C VAL A 153 10.73 4.46 9.03
N ASN A 154 10.31 5.27 9.99
CA ASN A 154 11.19 6.10 10.80
C ASN A 154 11.06 5.72 12.28
N MET A 155 12.20 5.39 12.92
CA MET A 155 12.32 5.11 14.35
C MET A 155 13.69 5.54 14.85
N ASP A 156 13.77 6.40 15.86
CA ASP A 156 15.02 6.89 16.44
C ASP A 156 15.11 6.76 17.96
N CYS A 157 14.08 6.16 18.58
CA CYS A 157 14.08 5.92 20.02
C CYS A 157 13.15 4.76 20.42
N ASN A 158 13.31 4.27 21.67
CA ASN A 158 12.47 3.24 22.28
C ASN A 158 12.23 1.99 21.44
N SER A 159 13.21 1.60 20.65
CA SER A 159 13.25 0.38 19.84
C SER A 159 14.60 -0.32 20.02
N PRO A 160 14.71 -1.60 19.66
CA PRO A 160 16.00 -2.29 19.76
C PRO A 160 17.09 -1.60 18.93
N GLU A 161 18.32 -1.58 19.45
CA GLU A 161 19.47 -0.92 18.82
C GLU A 161 19.66 -1.32 17.35
N PHE A 162 19.45 -2.61 17.04
CA PHE A 162 19.59 -3.15 15.69
C PHE A 162 18.50 -2.67 14.71
N LEU A 163 17.49 -1.94 15.19
CA LEU A 163 16.39 -1.39 14.37
C LEU A 163 16.11 0.09 14.70
N THR A 164 17.09 0.77 15.28
CA THR A 164 17.01 2.19 15.64
C THR A 164 17.96 2.99 14.77
N GLU A 165 17.46 4.02 14.10
CA GLU A 165 18.27 4.97 13.34
C GLU A 165 18.68 6.16 14.24
N THR A 166 19.71 6.90 13.86
CA THR A 166 19.85 8.27 14.40
C THR A 166 18.80 9.18 13.76
N THR A 167 18.40 10.24 14.44
CA THR A 167 17.46 11.23 13.87
C THR A 167 17.96 11.77 12.52
N GLU A 168 19.27 12.09 12.45
CA GLU A 168 19.91 12.64 11.25
C GLU A 168 19.88 11.65 10.09
N ASP A 169 20.29 10.40 10.32
CA ASP A 169 20.30 9.37 9.28
C ASP A 169 18.87 9.04 8.82
N SER A 170 17.91 8.94 9.74
CA SER A 170 16.52 8.69 9.41
C SER A 170 15.94 9.76 8.49
N LEU A 171 16.18 11.03 8.79
CA LEU A 171 15.73 12.16 7.95
C LEU A 171 16.43 12.18 6.60
N LYS A 172 17.76 12.00 6.58
CA LYS A 172 18.57 11.99 5.35
C LYS A 172 18.18 10.86 4.39
N GLU A 173 18.02 9.64 4.91
CA GLU A 173 17.64 8.49 4.09
C GLU A 173 16.16 8.58 3.64
N THR A 174 15.29 9.19 4.46
CA THR A 174 13.92 9.49 4.04
C THR A 174 13.91 10.53 2.91
N GLU A 175 14.66 11.61 3.02
CA GLU A 175 14.70 12.64 1.98
C GLU A 175 15.25 12.10 0.65
N LYS A 176 16.28 11.23 0.68
CA LYS A 176 16.78 10.55 -0.51
C LYS A 176 15.68 9.67 -1.14
N TYR A 177 14.98 8.87 -0.32
CA TYR A 177 13.89 8.03 -0.77
C TYR A 177 12.79 8.85 -1.48
N LEU A 178 12.41 10.00 -0.90
CA LEU A 178 11.40 10.88 -1.51
C LEU A 178 11.86 11.44 -2.86
N ALA A 179 13.12 11.87 -2.94
CA ALA A 179 13.69 12.43 -4.17
C ALA A 179 13.85 11.39 -5.30
N GLU A 180 14.19 10.14 -4.94
CA GLU A 180 14.35 9.04 -5.91
C GLU A 180 13.03 8.68 -6.62
N HIS A 181 11.88 8.89 -5.95
CA HIS A 181 10.56 8.53 -6.47
C HIS A 181 9.67 9.75 -6.80
N GLU A 182 10.26 10.94 -6.89
CA GLU A 182 9.52 12.14 -7.27
C GLU A 182 8.95 12.01 -8.68
N GLY A 183 7.64 12.28 -8.82
CA GLY A 183 6.95 12.22 -10.12
C GLY A 183 6.35 10.86 -10.48
N SER A 184 6.51 9.83 -9.68
CA SER A 184 5.83 8.53 -9.85
C SER A 184 4.30 8.71 -9.82
N LYS A 185 3.60 7.99 -10.72
CA LYS A 185 2.17 8.24 -10.97
C LYS A 185 1.23 7.27 -10.26
N LYS A 186 1.59 6.00 -10.20
CA LYS A 186 0.73 4.94 -9.64
C LYS A 186 1.02 4.71 -8.16
N VAL A 187 2.26 4.40 -7.84
CA VAL A 187 2.74 4.31 -6.47
C VAL A 187 3.37 5.64 -6.10
N LYS A 188 3.08 6.13 -4.91
CA LYS A 188 3.59 7.41 -4.40
C LYS A 188 4.32 7.19 -3.09
N THR A 189 5.20 8.12 -2.76
CA THR A 189 5.85 8.14 -1.45
C THR A 189 4.94 8.75 -0.39
N ILE A 190 5.08 8.29 0.84
CA ILE A 190 4.42 8.84 2.01
C ILE A 190 5.38 8.80 3.21
N LEU A 191 5.24 9.70 4.15
CA LEU A 191 6.02 9.67 5.37
C LEU A 191 5.43 8.64 6.35
N ALA A 192 6.29 7.80 6.93
CA ALA A 192 5.87 6.70 7.79
C ALA A 192 6.61 6.68 9.14
N PRO A 193 6.44 7.73 10.00
CA PRO A 193 6.85 7.59 11.40
C PRO A 193 6.10 6.39 11.98
N ARG A 194 6.83 5.45 12.59
CA ARG A 194 6.22 4.17 12.96
C ARG A 194 5.06 4.35 13.94
N PHE A 195 5.31 5.04 15.04
CA PHE A 195 4.30 5.51 15.98
C PHE A 195 4.97 6.44 17.01
N ALA A 196 4.18 7.25 17.70
CA ALA A 196 4.70 8.29 18.57
C ALA A 196 5.78 7.84 19.61
N PRO A 197 5.65 6.68 20.28
CA PRO A 197 6.66 6.22 21.23
C PRO A 197 8.05 5.95 20.66
N THR A 198 8.17 5.60 19.37
CA THR A 198 9.46 5.27 18.72
C THR A 198 10.05 6.41 17.90
N CYS A 199 9.42 7.58 17.94
CA CYS A 199 9.85 8.76 17.20
C CYS A 199 10.09 9.92 18.17
N SER A 200 11.33 10.38 18.25
CA SER A 200 11.66 11.55 19.05
C SER A 200 11.01 12.82 18.49
N LYS A 201 10.88 13.84 19.36
CA LYS A 201 10.37 15.13 18.88
C LYS A 201 11.22 15.73 17.75
N PRO A 202 12.58 15.72 17.79
CA PRO A 202 13.38 16.15 16.65
C PRO A 202 13.09 15.41 15.33
N LEU A 203 12.87 14.09 15.38
CA LEU A 203 12.50 13.31 14.20
C LEU A 203 11.14 13.74 13.67
N ILE A 204 10.13 13.87 14.51
CA ILE A 204 8.78 14.31 14.08
C ILE A 204 8.83 15.73 13.50
N ASP A 205 9.55 16.66 14.14
CA ASP A 205 9.71 18.04 13.63
C ASP A 205 10.43 18.04 12.26
N GLY A 206 11.44 17.17 12.08
CA GLY A 206 12.14 16.99 10.81
C GLY A 206 11.26 16.41 9.70
N LEU A 207 10.48 15.37 10.01
CA LEU A 207 9.51 14.80 9.09
C LEU A 207 8.42 15.81 8.70
N GLY A 208 7.98 16.65 9.62
CA GLY A 208 7.06 17.76 9.34
C GLY A 208 7.62 18.75 8.31
N LYS A 209 8.94 19.05 8.37
CA LYS A 209 9.61 19.89 7.37
C LYS A 209 9.68 19.21 5.99
N LEU A 210 9.95 17.90 5.97
CA LEU A 210 9.91 17.12 4.72
C LEU A 210 8.49 17.05 4.15
N ALA A 211 7.47 16.87 5.00
CA ALA A 211 6.07 16.92 4.57
C ALA A 211 5.73 18.23 3.86
N ALA A 212 6.14 19.36 4.44
CA ALA A 212 5.91 20.67 3.85
C ALA A 212 6.71 20.87 2.52
N LYS A 213 7.97 20.40 2.49
CA LYS A 213 8.84 20.53 1.31
C LYS A 213 8.33 19.73 0.10
N TYR A 214 7.87 18.50 0.33
CA TYR A 214 7.43 17.57 -0.72
C TYR A 214 5.90 17.52 -0.88
N HIS A 215 5.14 18.34 -0.16
CA HIS A 215 3.68 18.37 -0.16
C HIS A 215 3.05 16.99 0.15
N LEU A 216 3.61 16.31 1.15
CA LEU A 216 3.21 14.96 1.53
C LEU A 216 2.35 14.94 2.78
N SER A 217 1.61 13.83 2.95
CA SER A 217 0.92 13.47 4.17
C SER A 217 1.69 12.39 4.95
N LEU A 218 1.22 12.10 6.15
CA LEU A 218 1.66 10.97 6.97
C LEU A 218 0.72 9.79 6.74
N ILE A 219 1.26 8.57 6.75
CA ILE A 219 0.46 7.36 6.66
C ILE A 219 -0.45 7.19 7.90
N HIS A 220 -0.01 7.63 9.07
CA HIS A 220 -0.84 7.77 10.26
C HIS A 220 -1.39 9.20 10.36
N ILE A 221 -2.61 9.41 9.86
CA ILE A 221 -3.34 10.66 10.10
C ILE A 221 -4.07 10.52 11.44
N SER A 222 -3.66 11.34 12.39
CA SER A 222 -4.31 11.43 13.70
C SER A 222 -5.29 12.59 13.69
N GLU A 223 -6.58 12.29 13.74
CA GLU A 223 -7.61 13.35 13.86
C GLU A 223 -7.75 13.81 15.31
N PRO A 224 -7.96 15.12 15.58
CA PRO A 224 -8.10 15.65 16.93
C PRO A 224 -9.25 15.05 17.75
N THR A 225 -10.22 14.46 17.06
CA THR A 225 -11.42 13.86 17.67
C THR A 225 -11.26 12.39 18.02
N ARG A 226 -10.19 11.73 17.57
CA ARG A 226 -9.93 10.33 17.90
C ARG A 226 -9.41 10.24 19.34
N ARG A 227 -10.27 9.87 20.27
CA ARG A 227 -9.83 9.47 21.62
C ARG A 227 -8.97 8.23 21.50
N SER A 228 -7.67 8.37 21.78
CA SER A 228 -6.79 7.22 21.99
C SER A 228 -7.11 6.61 23.36
N TYR A 229 -7.92 5.56 23.36
CA TYR A 229 -7.92 4.63 24.47
C TYR A 229 -6.80 3.61 24.20
N ILE A 230 -5.66 3.86 24.80
CA ILE A 230 -4.60 2.87 25.03
C ILE A 230 -4.40 2.76 26.52
#